data_6276e24d6a19b7d70e48e639eb918eaf
#
_entry.id   6276e24d6a19b7d70e48e639eb918eaf
#
_cell.length_a   1.000
_cell.length_b   1.000
_cell.length_c   1.000
_cell.angle_alpha   90.00
_cell.angle_beta   90.00
_cell.angle_gamma   90.00
#
_symmetry.space_group_name_H-M   'P 1'
#
loop_
_entity.id
_entity.type
_entity.pdbx_description
1 polymer ?
#
loop_
_entity_poly.entity_id
_entity_poly.type
_entity_poly.pdbx_seq_one_letter_code
_entity_poly.pdbx_strand_id
1 'polypeptide(L)'
;QKDTDSIGEYIYRGALSYWRIEPANGTYDGLIGSGKTYIIKNQTLKSLLAEYSAEIKYGFEDEDFGLELTSILVEKSSPYSAFLEPERYRVRVGIEKPISKEKRNSSIAEHLNNNSFLGVLVAKSDMAHNRLVYQKNILSLVEKILTQIESELENKK
;
A
#
# COMPACT_ATOMS: atom_id res chain seq x y z
N GLN A 1 8.91 -15.59 -22.00
CA GLN A 1 9.94 -14.78 -21.34
C GLN A 1 9.44 -13.33 -21.35
N LYS A 2 9.21 -12.72 -20.17
CA LYS A 2 8.79 -11.31 -20.10
C LYS A 2 9.93 -10.43 -20.63
N ASP A 3 9.56 -9.40 -21.40
CA ASP A 3 10.52 -8.43 -21.91
C ASP A 3 11.17 -7.68 -20.73
N THR A 4 12.46 -7.36 -20.86
CA THR A 4 13.26 -6.67 -19.84
C THR A 4 12.66 -5.29 -19.49
N ASP A 5 12.01 -4.64 -20.45
CA ASP A 5 11.32 -3.36 -20.25
C ASP A 5 10.15 -3.51 -19.28
N SER A 6 9.38 -4.60 -19.39
CA SER A 6 8.30 -4.94 -18.46
C SER A 6 8.82 -5.24 -17.05
N ILE A 7 9.96 -5.93 -16.92
CA ILE A 7 10.57 -6.22 -15.62
C ILE A 7 11.00 -4.93 -14.93
N GLY A 8 11.68 -4.03 -15.63
CA GLY A 8 12.08 -2.72 -15.11
C GLY A 8 10.88 -1.90 -14.63
N GLU A 9 9.79 -1.90 -15.39
CA GLU A 9 8.56 -1.19 -15.02
C GLU A 9 7.92 -1.79 -13.76
N TYR A 10 7.86 -3.12 -13.62
CA TYR A 10 7.33 -3.78 -12.41
C TYR A 10 8.17 -3.47 -11.18
N ILE A 11 9.49 -3.46 -11.30
CA ILE A 11 10.37 -3.09 -10.20
C ILE A 11 10.14 -1.64 -9.81
N TYR A 12 10.12 -0.73 -10.77
CA TYR A 12 9.96 0.71 -10.51
C TYR A 12 8.59 1.04 -9.92
N ARG A 13 7.51 0.59 -10.55
CA ARG A 13 6.13 0.91 -10.11
C ARG A 13 5.65 0.08 -8.93
N GLY A 14 6.15 -1.15 -8.79
CA GLY A 14 5.77 -2.06 -7.72
C GLY A 14 6.73 -2.01 -6.54
N ALA A 15 7.99 -2.38 -6.78
CA ALA A 15 8.95 -2.56 -5.72
C ALA A 15 9.49 -1.25 -5.13
N LEU A 16 9.77 -0.25 -5.96
CA LEU A 16 10.34 1.04 -5.55
C LEU A 16 9.30 2.10 -5.22
N SER A 17 8.02 1.84 -5.47
CA SER A 17 6.94 2.75 -5.09
C SER A 17 6.23 2.29 -3.83
N TYR A 18 5.69 3.25 -3.10
CA TYR A 18 4.88 3.01 -1.91
C TYR A 18 3.69 3.98 -1.90
N TRP A 19 2.51 3.43 -1.67
CA TRP A 19 1.28 4.19 -1.55
C TRP A 19 0.62 3.86 -0.23
N ARG A 20 0.35 4.87 0.58
CA ARG A 20 -0.37 4.73 1.84
C ARG A 20 -1.83 5.10 1.64
N ILE A 21 -2.73 4.30 2.19
CA ILE A 21 -4.14 4.62 2.30
C ILE A 21 -4.35 5.16 3.70
N GLU A 22 -4.82 6.40 3.81
CA GLU A 22 -5.22 7.00 5.08
C GLU A 22 -6.74 7.04 5.14
N PRO A 23 -7.39 6.19 5.95
CA PRO A 23 -8.83 6.22 6.13
C PRO A 23 -9.26 7.54 6.79
N ALA A 24 -10.34 8.15 6.28
CA ALA A 24 -10.92 9.37 6.86
C ALA A 24 -11.78 9.03 8.08
N ASN A 25 -11.14 8.79 9.23
CA ASN A 25 -11.82 8.34 10.45
C ASN A 25 -12.36 9.47 11.33
N GLY A 26 -12.27 10.74 10.94
CA GLY A 26 -12.55 11.90 11.80
C GLY A 26 -13.91 11.87 12.49
N THR A 27 -14.96 11.40 11.81
CA THR A 27 -16.30 11.28 12.42
C THR A 27 -16.33 10.17 13.48
N TYR A 28 -15.71 9.02 13.19
CA TYR A 28 -15.61 7.92 14.14
C TYR A 28 -14.77 8.31 15.35
N ASP A 29 -13.61 8.89 15.15
CA ASP A 29 -12.71 9.35 16.22
C ASP A 29 -13.38 10.44 17.07
N GLY A 30 -14.13 11.34 16.47
CA GLY A 30 -14.93 12.33 17.16
C GLY A 30 -16.03 11.71 18.03
N LEU A 31 -16.68 10.65 17.57
CA LEU A 31 -17.68 9.91 18.35
C LEU A 31 -17.04 9.23 19.56
N ILE A 32 -15.92 8.54 19.36
CA ILE A 32 -15.17 7.86 20.44
C ILE A 32 -14.61 8.89 21.43
N GLY A 33 -13.93 9.92 20.95
CA GLY A 33 -13.28 10.95 21.77
C GLY A 33 -14.27 11.78 22.60
N SER A 34 -15.50 11.96 22.11
CA SER A 34 -16.55 12.65 22.87
C SER A 34 -17.23 11.77 23.95
N GLY A 35 -16.92 10.48 24.02
CA GLY A 35 -17.59 9.53 24.92
C GLY A 35 -19.04 9.24 24.55
N LYS A 36 -19.50 9.66 23.37
CA LYS A 36 -20.92 9.55 22.96
C LYS A 36 -21.29 8.21 22.32
N THR A 37 -20.47 7.18 22.45
CA THR A 37 -20.77 5.84 21.93
C THR A 37 -22.07 5.24 22.49
N TYR A 38 -22.56 5.74 23.62
CA TYR A 38 -23.85 5.34 24.21
C TYR A 38 -25.06 5.65 23.33
N ILE A 39 -24.95 6.59 22.41
CA ILE A 39 -26.05 6.92 21.48
C ILE A 39 -26.30 5.82 20.46
N ILE A 40 -25.30 5.02 20.13
CA ILE A 40 -25.46 3.83 19.31
C ILE A 40 -26.12 2.75 20.18
N LYS A 41 -27.37 2.39 19.89
CA LYS A 41 -28.08 1.36 20.65
C LYS A 41 -27.84 -0.05 20.13
N ASN A 42 -27.57 -0.17 18.83
CA ASN A 42 -27.31 -1.44 18.16
C ASN A 42 -25.95 -2.02 18.60
N GLN A 43 -25.98 -3.13 19.29
CA GLN A 43 -24.76 -3.80 19.81
C GLN A 43 -23.92 -4.40 18.68
N THR A 44 -24.55 -4.90 17.62
CA THR A 44 -23.86 -5.41 16.44
C THR A 44 -23.05 -4.29 15.77
N LEU A 45 -23.63 -3.12 15.58
CA LEU A 45 -22.94 -1.95 15.04
C LEU A 45 -21.77 -1.52 15.93
N LYS A 46 -21.94 -1.53 17.26
CA LYS A 46 -20.82 -1.24 18.17
C LYS A 46 -19.66 -2.22 18.02
N SER A 47 -19.96 -3.51 17.93
CA SER A 47 -18.94 -4.54 17.78
C SER A 47 -18.19 -4.39 16.44
N LEU A 48 -18.90 -4.15 15.34
CA LEU A 48 -18.30 -3.92 14.02
C LEU A 48 -17.41 -2.68 13.98
N LEU A 49 -17.81 -1.59 14.65
CA LEU A 49 -17.01 -0.38 14.76
C LEU A 49 -15.74 -0.60 15.58
N ALA A 50 -15.80 -1.39 16.66
CA ALA A 50 -14.63 -1.74 17.45
C ALA A 50 -13.66 -2.64 16.67
N GLU A 51 -14.18 -3.63 15.92
CA GLU A 51 -13.41 -4.50 15.03
C GLU A 51 -12.73 -3.68 13.92
N TYR A 52 -13.45 -2.77 13.26
CA TYR A 52 -12.90 -1.85 12.27
C TYR A 52 -11.73 -1.02 12.82
N SER A 53 -11.88 -0.48 14.04
CA SER A 53 -10.82 0.29 14.68
C SER A 53 -9.55 -0.54 14.96
N ALA A 54 -9.73 -1.80 15.38
CA ALA A 54 -8.63 -2.71 15.61
C ALA A 54 -7.89 -3.06 14.30
N GLU A 55 -8.64 -3.44 13.25
CA GLU A 55 -8.07 -3.78 11.94
C GLU A 55 -7.31 -2.61 11.32
N ILE A 56 -7.83 -1.38 11.39
CA ILE A 56 -7.10 -0.21 10.91
C ILE A 56 -5.78 -0.04 11.64
N LYS A 57 -5.76 -0.18 12.96
CA LYS A 57 -4.54 -0.02 13.74
C LYS A 57 -3.47 -1.05 13.33
N TYR A 58 -3.85 -2.31 13.17
CA TYR A 58 -2.92 -3.36 12.72
C TYR A 58 -2.39 -3.10 11.31
N GLY A 59 -3.24 -2.68 10.39
CA GLY A 59 -2.84 -2.37 9.01
C GLY A 59 -1.80 -1.26 8.92
N PHE A 60 -1.83 -0.29 9.84
CA PHE A 60 -0.85 0.80 9.88
C PHE A 60 0.52 0.37 10.42
N GLU A 61 0.58 -0.55 11.39
CA GLU A 61 1.85 -1.08 11.90
C GLU A 61 2.62 -1.80 10.78
N ASP A 62 1.95 -2.60 9.97
CA ASP A 62 2.53 -3.27 8.80
C ASP A 62 2.93 -2.27 7.69
N GLU A 63 2.23 -1.15 7.56
CA GLU A 63 2.55 -0.12 6.56
C GLU A 63 3.90 0.54 6.83
N ASP A 64 4.25 0.82 8.06
CA ASP A 64 5.54 1.44 8.40
C ASP A 64 6.71 0.51 8.04
N PHE A 65 6.57 -0.79 8.28
CA PHE A 65 7.55 -1.78 7.84
C PHE A 65 7.64 -1.89 6.31
N GLY A 66 6.53 -1.82 5.61
CA GLY A 66 6.49 -1.78 4.14
C GLY A 66 7.21 -0.55 3.56
N LEU A 67 7.13 0.60 4.22
CA LEU A 67 7.86 1.81 3.85
C LEU A 67 9.36 1.65 4.10
N GLU A 68 9.76 1.05 5.21
CA GLU A 68 11.17 0.74 5.51
C GLU A 68 11.78 -0.18 4.44
N LEU A 69 11.10 -1.28 4.08
CA LEU A 69 11.54 -2.17 3.00
C LEU A 69 11.67 -1.44 1.65
N THR A 70 10.78 -0.48 1.38
CA THR A 70 10.88 0.35 0.18
C THR A 70 12.13 1.22 0.20
N SER A 71 12.45 1.83 1.34
CA SER A 71 13.65 2.66 1.51
C SER A 71 14.92 1.85 1.31
N ILE A 72 14.97 0.62 1.85
CA ILE A 72 16.09 -0.30 1.65
C ILE A 72 16.21 -0.71 0.17
N LEU A 73 15.11 -1.00 -0.52
CA LEU A 73 15.13 -1.31 -1.95
C LEU A 73 15.64 -0.14 -2.78
N VAL A 74 15.20 1.06 -2.45
CA VAL A 74 15.65 2.30 -3.09
C VAL A 74 17.16 2.48 -2.91
N GLU A 75 17.69 2.31 -1.71
CA GLU A 75 19.12 2.39 -1.43
C GLU A 75 19.93 1.35 -2.21
N LYS A 76 19.44 0.11 -2.26
CA LYS A 76 20.08 -0.99 -3.00
C LYS A 76 19.94 -0.88 -4.51
N SER A 77 19.05 -0.04 -5.02
CA SER A 77 18.78 0.13 -6.46
C SER A 77 19.63 1.22 -7.11
N SER A 78 20.76 1.58 -6.55
CA SER A 78 21.69 2.51 -7.19
C SER A 78 22.54 1.80 -8.26
N PRO A 79 22.63 2.32 -9.49
CA PRO A 79 22.08 3.58 -9.96
C PRO A 79 20.61 3.48 -10.37
N TYR A 80 19.80 4.34 -9.81
CA TYR A 80 18.38 4.53 -10.06
C TYR A 80 17.99 4.58 -11.54
N SER A 81 18.92 5.04 -12.35
CA SER A 81 18.72 5.28 -13.77
C SER A 81 18.23 4.09 -14.58
N ALA A 82 18.50 2.85 -14.13
CA ALA A 82 18.10 1.65 -14.84
C ALA A 82 16.57 1.42 -14.79
N PHE A 83 15.92 1.92 -13.74
CA PHE A 83 14.48 1.76 -13.51
C PHE A 83 13.70 3.03 -13.84
N LEU A 84 14.39 4.14 -14.14
CA LEU A 84 13.79 5.40 -14.55
C LEU A 84 13.34 5.32 -16.02
N GLU A 85 12.30 4.58 -16.23
CA GLU A 85 11.53 4.54 -17.46
C GLU A 85 10.05 4.62 -17.09
N PRO A 86 9.26 5.26 -17.84
CA PRO A 86 9.30 5.75 -19.20
C PRO A 86 9.84 7.16 -19.35
N GLU A 87 10.08 7.56 -20.61
CA GLU A 87 10.54 8.88 -21.03
C GLU A 87 9.92 10.07 -20.28
N ARG A 88 8.66 9.99 -19.93
CA ARG A 88 7.92 11.00 -19.14
C ARG A 88 8.57 11.34 -17.80
N TYR A 89 9.17 10.35 -17.09
CA TYR A 89 9.82 10.60 -15.81
C TYR A 89 11.20 11.21 -15.99
N ARG A 90 11.92 10.76 -16.99
CA ARG A 90 13.23 11.27 -17.35
C ARG A 90 13.17 12.76 -17.72
N VAL A 91 12.22 13.12 -18.58
CA VAL A 91 11.95 14.51 -18.97
C VAL A 91 11.54 15.35 -17.76
N ARG A 92 10.69 14.81 -16.90
CA ARG A 92 10.21 15.51 -15.69
C ARG A 92 11.32 15.87 -14.70
N VAL A 93 12.37 15.07 -14.63
CA VAL A 93 13.53 15.32 -13.74
C VAL A 93 14.72 15.95 -14.48
N GLY A 94 14.53 16.41 -15.71
CA GLY A 94 15.56 17.14 -16.49
C GLY A 94 16.66 16.25 -17.07
N ILE A 95 16.44 14.94 -17.20
CA ILE A 95 17.40 14.02 -17.83
C ILE A 95 17.09 13.93 -19.31
N GLU A 96 17.85 14.66 -20.14
CA GLU A 96 17.61 14.76 -21.58
C GLU A 96 18.00 13.50 -22.36
N LYS A 97 19.11 12.84 -21.98
CA LYS A 97 19.62 11.69 -22.73
C LYS A 97 18.96 10.38 -22.29
N PRO A 98 18.44 9.58 -23.23
CA PRO A 98 17.93 8.26 -22.94
C PRO A 98 19.05 7.32 -22.45
N ILE A 99 18.73 6.45 -21.52
CA ILE A 99 19.61 5.36 -21.14
C ILE A 99 19.53 4.30 -22.23
N SER A 100 20.68 3.80 -22.70
CA SER A 100 20.66 2.76 -23.73
C SER A 100 20.00 1.49 -23.21
N LYS A 101 19.37 0.73 -24.12
CA LYS A 101 18.71 -0.54 -23.76
C LYS A 101 19.68 -1.54 -23.15
N GLU A 102 20.90 -1.59 -23.65
CA GLU A 102 21.97 -2.46 -23.16
C GLU A 102 22.33 -2.12 -21.71
N LYS A 103 22.53 -0.83 -21.41
CA LYS A 103 22.86 -0.39 -20.05
C LYS A 103 21.74 -0.67 -19.07
N ARG A 104 20.48 -0.46 -19.48
CA ARG A 104 19.32 -0.79 -18.68
C ARG A 104 19.21 -2.29 -18.41
N ASN A 105 19.33 -3.11 -19.43
CA ASN A 105 19.29 -4.57 -19.31
C ASN A 105 20.41 -5.11 -18.40
N SER A 106 21.62 -4.58 -18.55
CA SER A 106 22.75 -4.95 -17.69
C SER A 106 22.48 -4.61 -16.23
N SER A 107 21.96 -3.42 -15.95
CA SER A 107 21.64 -3.00 -14.58
C SER A 107 20.50 -3.81 -13.97
N ILE A 108 19.46 -4.12 -14.72
CA ILE A 108 18.37 -4.99 -14.25
C ILE A 108 18.90 -6.39 -13.95
N ALA A 109 19.73 -6.96 -14.81
CA ALA A 109 20.34 -8.27 -14.60
C ALA A 109 21.25 -8.28 -13.36
N GLU A 110 22.02 -7.24 -13.11
CA GLU A 110 22.83 -7.08 -11.92
C GLU A 110 21.99 -7.11 -10.64
N HIS A 111 20.88 -6.36 -10.60
CA HIS A 111 19.97 -6.35 -9.46
C HIS A 111 19.28 -7.71 -9.24
N LEU A 112 18.83 -8.37 -10.31
CA LEU A 112 18.21 -9.69 -10.23
C LEU A 112 19.19 -10.81 -9.84
N ASN A 113 20.49 -10.61 -9.96
CA ASN A 113 21.53 -11.51 -9.46
C ASN A 113 22.02 -11.16 -8.05
N ASN A 114 21.54 -10.07 -7.46
CA ASN A 114 21.91 -9.65 -6.13
C ASN A 114 20.97 -10.27 -5.08
N ASN A 115 21.42 -11.26 -4.35
CA ASN A 115 20.64 -11.96 -3.32
C ASN A 115 20.11 -11.02 -2.24
N SER A 116 20.85 -9.97 -1.88
CA SER A 116 20.39 -9.00 -0.89
C SER A 116 19.22 -8.15 -1.40
N PHE A 117 19.26 -7.76 -2.68
CA PHE A 117 18.14 -7.07 -3.32
C PHE A 117 16.92 -7.99 -3.43
N LEU A 118 17.12 -9.22 -3.91
CA LEU A 118 16.04 -10.20 -4.04
C LEU A 118 15.39 -10.53 -2.69
N GLY A 119 16.18 -10.67 -1.63
CA GLY A 119 15.64 -10.94 -0.29
C GLY A 119 14.71 -9.85 0.21
N VAL A 120 15.08 -8.58 0.02
CA VAL A 120 14.21 -7.44 0.38
C VAL A 120 12.99 -7.36 -0.54
N LEU A 121 13.14 -7.67 -1.83
CA LEU A 121 12.04 -7.71 -2.78
C LEU A 121 11.00 -8.77 -2.41
N VAL A 122 11.42 -9.96 -1.98
CA VAL A 122 10.53 -11.02 -1.50
C VAL A 122 9.81 -10.57 -0.24
N ALA A 123 10.54 -10.04 0.77
CA ALA A 123 9.93 -9.52 2.00
C ALA A 123 8.88 -8.43 1.70
N LYS A 124 9.17 -7.51 0.78
CA LYS A 124 8.20 -6.50 0.37
C LYS A 124 6.98 -7.10 -0.35
N SER A 125 7.18 -8.15 -1.14
CA SER A 125 6.07 -8.86 -1.80
C SER A 125 5.11 -9.49 -0.79
N ASP A 126 5.66 -10.11 0.26
CA ASP A 126 4.85 -10.69 1.35
C ASP A 126 4.09 -9.60 2.10
N MET A 127 4.73 -8.46 2.41
CA MET A 127 4.07 -7.32 3.01
C MET A 127 2.94 -6.77 2.12
N ALA A 128 3.16 -6.66 0.81
CA ALA A 128 2.12 -6.21 -0.11
C ALA A 128 0.94 -7.19 -0.17
N HIS A 129 1.20 -8.49 -0.05
CA HIS A 129 0.15 -9.51 0.02
C HIS A 129 -0.67 -9.38 1.31
N ASN A 130 -0.02 -9.28 2.47
CA ASN A 130 -0.68 -9.10 3.76
C ASN A 130 -1.53 -7.82 3.76
N ARG A 131 -0.99 -6.72 3.27
CA ARG A 131 -1.71 -5.46 3.09
C ARG A 131 -2.99 -5.61 2.27
N LEU A 132 -2.94 -6.36 1.17
CA LEU A 132 -4.12 -6.64 0.35
C LEU A 132 -5.18 -7.43 1.14
N VAL A 133 -4.76 -8.36 1.99
CA VAL A 133 -5.68 -9.12 2.87
C VAL A 133 -6.35 -8.18 3.86
N TYR A 134 -5.58 -7.32 4.56
CA TYR A 134 -6.12 -6.32 5.49
C TYR A 134 -7.10 -5.35 4.82
N GLN A 135 -6.76 -4.86 3.65
CA GLN A 135 -7.66 -3.95 2.91
C GLN A 135 -8.98 -4.61 2.53
N LYS A 136 -8.97 -5.89 2.16
CA LYS A 136 -10.20 -6.66 1.91
C LYS A 136 -11.03 -6.86 3.16
N ASN A 137 -10.40 -7.14 4.30
CA ASN A 137 -11.08 -7.26 5.58
C ASN A 137 -11.74 -5.94 5.99
N ILE A 138 -11.00 -4.83 5.92
CA ILE A 138 -11.52 -3.48 6.20
C ILE A 138 -12.71 -3.16 5.28
N LEU A 139 -12.61 -3.45 3.98
CA LEU A 139 -13.71 -3.23 3.04
C LEU A 139 -14.96 -4.03 3.47
N SER A 140 -14.81 -5.31 3.79
CA SER A 140 -15.91 -6.16 4.26
C SER A 140 -16.53 -5.64 5.56
N LEU A 141 -15.74 -5.11 6.49
CA LEU A 141 -16.24 -4.50 7.72
C LEU A 141 -17.04 -3.22 7.43
N VAL A 142 -16.53 -2.36 6.54
CA VAL A 142 -17.24 -1.15 6.11
C VAL A 142 -18.59 -1.47 5.48
N GLU A 143 -18.66 -2.48 4.62
CA GLU A 143 -19.92 -2.93 4.00
C GLU A 143 -20.93 -3.42 5.06
N LYS A 144 -20.48 -4.20 6.05
CA LYS A 144 -21.33 -4.65 7.17
C LYS A 144 -21.82 -3.46 8.03
N ILE A 145 -20.93 -2.51 8.32
CA ILE A 145 -21.27 -1.30 9.07
C ILE A 145 -22.34 -0.49 8.33
N LEU A 146 -22.17 -0.26 7.03
CA LEU A 146 -23.14 0.45 6.21
C LEU A 146 -24.50 -0.23 6.24
N THR A 147 -24.56 -1.55 6.06
CA THR A 147 -25.79 -2.34 6.13
C THR A 147 -26.52 -2.17 7.48
N GLN A 148 -25.77 -2.16 8.60
CA GLN A 148 -26.36 -1.94 9.92
C GLN A 148 -26.91 -0.51 10.09
N ILE A 149 -26.22 0.49 9.58
CA ILE A 149 -26.65 1.89 9.63
C ILE A 149 -27.93 2.07 8.80
N GLU A 150 -27.98 1.54 7.58
CA GLU A 150 -29.15 1.62 6.71
C GLU A 150 -30.38 0.98 7.37
N SER A 151 -30.24 -0.22 7.91
CA SER A 151 -31.30 -0.92 8.65
C SER A 151 -31.82 -0.10 9.84
N GLU A 152 -30.94 0.55 10.61
CA GLU A 152 -31.35 1.41 11.73
C GLU A 152 -32.10 2.66 11.28
N LEU A 153 -31.75 3.21 10.11
CA LEU A 153 -32.42 4.39 9.56
C LEU A 153 -33.81 4.04 9.00
N GLU A 154 -33.96 2.88 8.41
CA GLU A 154 -35.26 2.38 7.89
C GLU A 154 -36.24 2.09 9.02
N ASN A 155 -35.80 1.50 10.13
CA ASN A 155 -36.63 1.17 11.28
C ASN A 155 -37.12 2.43 12.08
N LYS A 156 -36.58 3.61 11.76
CA LYS A 156 -36.98 4.88 12.39
C LYS A 156 -37.98 5.71 11.57
N LYS A 157 -38.33 5.25 10.38
CA LYS A 157 -39.36 5.84 9.54
C LYS A 157 -40.72 5.22 9.84
#